data_08fb9fe0e44fea23f5a4286a69f351d9
#
_entry.id   08fb9fe0e44fea23f5a4286a69f351d9
#
_cell.length_a   1.000
_cell.length_b   1.000
_cell.length_c   1.000
_cell.angle_alpha   90.00
_cell.angle_beta   90.00
_cell.angle_gamma   90.00
#
_symmetry.space_group_name_H-M   'P 1'
#
loop_
_entity.id
_entity.type
_entity.pdbx_description
1 polymer ?
#
loop_
_entity_poly.entity_id
_entity_poly.type
_entity_poly.pdbx_seq_one_letter_code
_entity_poly.pdbx_strand_id
1 'polypeptide(L)'
;MRPHLFRPGAHLHFQVIFALLKQRRRRRLQARPFPKCWLETLERNAPFFRRLSTNDQAELLGHIQVFLAEKRFEGCDGLEITDEVRITIAGQACLLLLHRKTDYFPRLLTILVYPSIYVAEERRHVHGYVWQEGKIARMGETGRWLDALVLAWDAVRSGAADPSDGKNVVLHEFAHQLDYENYAEDGAPALETRDQQLSWQEVMRTEFASLRAAEETGIPTLLDTYGATNPAEFFAVSTEAFFERPCALRTRHPKLYAELQRYFRQNPVEYSAEPIYGR
;
A
#
# COMPACT_ATOMS: atom_id res chain seq x y z
N MET A 1 -15.49 6.98 53.18
CA MET A 1 -15.32 6.93 51.73
C MET A 1 -13.91 7.43 51.37
N ARG A 2 -13.01 6.57 50.95
CA ARG A 2 -11.66 6.97 50.51
C ARG A 2 -11.69 7.04 48.99
N PRO A 3 -11.24 8.12 48.33
CA PRO A 3 -11.18 8.19 46.88
C PRO A 3 -10.04 7.28 46.34
N HIS A 4 -10.36 6.39 45.40
CA HIS A 4 -9.40 5.61 44.67
C HIS A 4 -8.54 6.56 43.80
N LEU A 5 -7.32 6.75 44.20
CA LEU A 5 -6.29 7.40 43.40
C LEU A 5 -5.94 6.52 42.17
N PHE A 6 -6.47 6.89 41.02
CA PHE A 6 -6.00 6.38 39.74
C PHE A 6 -4.55 6.80 39.54
N ARG A 7 -3.60 5.84 39.50
CA ARG A 7 -2.19 6.08 39.19
C ARG A 7 -2.01 6.15 37.67
N PRO A 8 -1.80 7.30 37.03
CA PRO A 8 -1.65 7.42 35.59
C PRO A 8 -0.35 6.78 35.02
N GLY A 9 0.61 6.41 35.85
CA GLY A 9 1.89 5.84 35.42
C GLY A 9 1.85 4.37 34.98
N ALA A 10 0.89 3.58 35.38
CA ALA A 10 0.84 2.15 35.07
C ALA A 10 0.48 1.87 33.60
N HIS A 11 -0.38 2.68 32.99
CA HIS A 11 -0.78 2.55 31.59
C HIS A 11 0.36 2.85 30.61
N LEU A 12 1.17 3.88 30.90
CA LEU A 12 2.29 4.27 30.04
C LEU A 12 3.39 3.20 30.04
N HIS A 13 3.70 2.61 31.18
CA HIS A 13 4.68 1.53 31.30
C HIS A 13 4.25 0.26 30.53
N PHE A 14 2.97 -0.08 30.58
CA PHE A 14 2.43 -1.24 29.87
C PHE A 14 2.50 -1.06 28.35
N GLN A 15 2.18 0.12 27.83
CA GLN A 15 2.27 0.44 26.40
C GLN A 15 3.71 0.39 25.88
N VAL A 16 4.66 0.93 26.65
CA VAL A 16 6.09 0.89 26.28
C VAL A 16 6.62 -0.55 26.24
N ILE A 17 6.30 -1.37 27.24
CA ILE A 17 6.72 -2.77 27.29
C ILE A 17 6.11 -3.54 26.11
N PHE A 18 4.84 -3.35 25.81
CA PHE A 18 4.16 -4.00 24.68
C PHE A 18 4.80 -3.59 23.34
N ALA A 19 5.10 -2.31 23.13
CA ALA A 19 5.77 -1.82 21.93
C ALA A 19 7.17 -2.45 21.76
N LEU A 20 7.95 -2.54 22.86
CA LEU A 20 9.26 -3.18 22.84
C LEU A 20 9.19 -4.68 22.52
N LEU A 21 8.21 -5.40 23.09
CA LEU A 21 8.00 -6.82 22.79
C LEU A 21 7.58 -7.04 21.34
N LYS A 22 6.69 -6.18 20.80
CA LYS A 22 6.27 -6.19 19.39
C LYS A 22 7.49 -5.99 18.47
N GLN A 23 8.32 -4.98 18.73
CA GLN A 23 9.52 -4.74 17.95
C GLN A 23 10.55 -5.88 18.06
N ARG A 24 10.75 -6.44 19.24
CA ARG A 24 11.63 -7.61 19.42
C ARG A 24 11.14 -8.83 18.65
N ARG A 25 9.82 -9.07 18.64
CA ARG A 25 9.21 -10.14 17.83
C ARG A 25 9.45 -9.90 16.34
N ARG A 26 9.22 -8.68 15.83
CA ARG A 26 9.45 -8.30 14.44
C ARG A 26 10.90 -8.49 14.01
N ARG A 27 11.87 -8.02 14.81
CA ARG A 27 13.31 -8.25 14.54
C ARG A 27 13.66 -9.73 14.44
N ARG A 28 13.05 -10.58 15.27
CA ARG A 28 13.26 -12.03 15.19
C ARG A 28 12.66 -12.63 13.92
N LEU A 29 11.52 -12.12 13.46
CA LEU A 29 10.92 -12.54 12.20
C LEU A 29 11.80 -12.13 11.01
N GLN A 30 12.23 -10.89 10.97
CA GLN A 30 13.11 -10.35 9.92
C GLN A 30 14.46 -11.10 9.82
N ALA A 31 14.98 -11.61 10.93
CA ALA A 31 16.24 -12.34 10.97
C ALA A 31 16.11 -13.84 10.60
N ARG A 32 14.91 -14.35 10.33
CA ARG A 32 14.73 -15.75 9.92
C ARG A 32 15.20 -15.94 8.47
N PRO A 33 15.76 -17.10 8.13
CA PRO A 33 16.01 -17.45 6.74
C PRO A 33 14.72 -17.35 5.91
N PHE A 34 14.77 -16.69 4.77
CA PHE A 34 13.64 -16.63 3.86
C PHE A 34 13.52 -17.96 3.11
N PRO A 35 12.34 -18.60 3.07
CA PRO A 35 12.17 -19.88 2.40
C PRO A 35 12.49 -19.79 0.90
N LYS A 36 13.24 -20.76 0.36
CA LYS A 36 13.67 -20.74 -1.04
C LYS A 36 12.49 -20.73 -2.01
N CYS A 37 11.44 -21.52 -1.76
CA CYS A 37 10.23 -21.55 -2.58
C CYS A 37 9.48 -20.20 -2.59
N TRP A 38 9.54 -19.43 -1.48
CA TRP A 38 8.98 -18.09 -1.41
C TRP A 38 9.81 -17.10 -2.22
N LEU A 39 11.14 -17.22 -2.17
CA LEU A 39 12.02 -16.37 -2.96
C LEU A 39 11.79 -16.60 -4.46
N GLU A 40 11.71 -17.85 -4.91
CA GLU A 40 11.43 -18.21 -6.29
C GLU A 40 10.08 -17.64 -6.77
N THR A 41 9.07 -17.67 -5.90
CA THR A 41 7.76 -17.06 -6.18
C THR A 41 7.85 -15.53 -6.28
N LEU A 42 8.53 -14.89 -5.33
CA LEU A 42 8.73 -13.45 -5.33
C LEU A 42 9.47 -12.99 -6.60
N GLU A 43 10.56 -13.66 -6.96
CA GLU A 43 11.34 -13.34 -8.17
C GLU A 43 10.56 -13.51 -9.48
N ARG A 44 9.61 -14.44 -9.52
CA ARG A 44 8.73 -14.67 -10.68
C ARG A 44 7.62 -13.64 -10.76
N ASN A 45 6.98 -13.33 -9.63
CA ASN A 45 5.75 -12.55 -9.59
C ASN A 45 5.97 -11.07 -9.20
N ALA A 46 7.20 -10.67 -8.85
CA ALA A 46 7.59 -9.30 -8.53
C ALA A 46 8.93 -8.95 -9.20
N PRO A 47 8.97 -8.74 -10.53
CA PRO A 47 10.20 -8.57 -11.29
C PRO A 47 11.10 -7.41 -10.81
N PHE A 48 10.51 -6.39 -10.15
CA PHE A 48 11.27 -5.29 -9.55
C PHE A 48 12.26 -5.78 -8.49
N PHE A 49 11.95 -6.89 -7.80
CA PHE A 49 12.79 -7.42 -6.71
C PHE A 49 14.23 -7.64 -7.15
N ARG A 50 14.45 -8.23 -8.32
CA ARG A 50 15.80 -8.50 -8.86
C ARG A 50 16.60 -7.23 -9.19
N ARG A 51 15.94 -6.09 -9.32
CA ARG A 51 16.55 -4.80 -9.65
C ARG A 51 16.87 -3.96 -8.42
N LEU A 52 16.32 -4.33 -7.26
CA LEU A 52 16.65 -3.70 -5.99
C LEU A 52 18.11 -3.98 -5.60
N SER A 53 18.72 -3.07 -4.86
CA SER A 53 20.01 -3.30 -4.23
C SER A 53 19.96 -4.51 -3.28
N THR A 54 21.11 -5.14 -3.01
CA THR A 54 21.18 -6.28 -2.08
C THR A 54 20.62 -5.92 -0.69
N ASN A 55 20.85 -4.68 -0.23
CA ASN A 55 20.33 -4.21 1.05
C ASN A 55 18.81 -4.08 1.01
N ASP A 56 18.25 -3.51 -0.05
CA ASP A 56 16.80 -3.35 -0.22
C ASP A 56 16.11 -4.70 -0.38
N GLN A 57 16.73 -5.64 -1.09
CA GLN A 57 16.25 -7.02 -1.17
C GLN A 57 16.16 -7.64 0.23
N ALA A 58 17.21 -7.53 1.04
CA ALA A 58 17.22 -8.07 2.40
C ALA A 58 16.18 -7.39 3.29
N GLU A 59 16.02 -6.07 3.19
CA GLU A 59 14.99 -5.30 3.92
C GLU A 59 13.59 -5.76 3.51
N LEU A 60 13.31 -5.87 2.21
CA LEU A 60 12.03 -6.32 1.68
C LEU A 60 11.67 -7.74 2.15
N LEU A 61 12.61 -8.68 2.09
CA LEU A 61 12.40 -10.05 2.57
C LEU A 61 12.04 -10.05 4.08
N GLY A 62 12.72 -9.23 4.86
CA GLY A 62 12.40 -9.03 6.28
C GLY A 62 11.00 -8.45 6.49
N HIS A 63 10.60 -7.47 5.69
CA HIS A 63 9.25 -6.89 5.74
C HIS A 63 8.18 -7.91 5.38
N ILE A 64 8.37 -8.70 4.33
CA ILE A 64 7.43 -9.76 3.92
C ILE A 64 7.20 -10.75 5.07
N GLN A 65 8.26 -11.19 5.77
CA GLN A 65 8.11 -12.13 6.89
C GLN A 65 7.28 -11.57 8.04
N VAL A 66 7.47 -10.29 8.37
CA VAL A 66 6.66 -9.62 9.41
C VAL A 66 5.22 -9.46 8.94
N PHE A 67 5.01 -9.00 7.71
CA PHE A 67 3.69 -8.81 7.12
C PHE A 67 2.87 -10.11 7.14
N LEU A 68 3.43 -11.21 6.66
CA LEU A 68 2.78 -12.52 6.65
C LEU A 68 2.50 -13.08 8.05
N ALA A 69 3.28 -12.68 9.06
CA ALA A 69 3.06 -13.09 10.45
C ALA A 69 2.02 -12.22 11.18
N GLU A 70 1.70 -11.03 10.67
CA GLU A 70 0.78 -10.07 11.30
C GLU A 70 -0.54 -9.90 10.53
N LYS A 71 -0.61 -10.31 9.25
CA LYS A 71 -1.83 -10.23 8.44
C LYS A 71 -2.45 -11.60 8.25
N ARG A 72 -3.78 -11.64 8.27
CA ARG A 72 -4.59 -12.81 7.95
C ARG A 72 -5.00 -12.74 6.48
N PHE A 73 -4.90 -13.84 5.78
CA PHE A 73 -5.40 -13.98 4.41
C PHE A 73 -6.56 -14.95 4.41
N GLU A 74 -7.66 -14.57 3.79
CA GLU A 74 -8.85 -15.39 3.65
C GLU A 74 -9.25 -15.47 2.18
N GLY A 75 -9.35 -16.70 1.67
CA GLY A 75 -9.86 -16.94 0.31
C GLY A 75 -11.37 -16.91 0.30
N CYS A 76 -11.92 -16.14 -0.61
CA CYS A 76 -13.34 -15.99 -0.80
C CYS A 76 -13.77 -16.76 -2.06
N ASP A 77 -15.01 -17.18 -2.09
CA ASP A 77 -15.65 -17.83 -3.24
C ASP A 77 -14.87 -19.03 -3.81
N GLY A 78 -14.33 -19.86 -2.91
CA GLY A 78 -13.62 -21.07 -3.27
C GLY A 78 -12.14 -20.88 -3.63
N LEU A 79 -11.60 -19.66 -3.57
CA LEU A 79 -10.17 -19.44 -3.76
C LEU A 79 -9.37 -20.02 -2.58
N GLU A 80 -8.45 -20.92 -2.89
CA GLU A 80 -7.47 -21.42 -1.91
C GLU A 80 -6.32 -20.41 -1.76
N ILE A 81 -6.02 -20.03 -0.51
CA ILE A 81 -4.87 -19.17 -0.20
C ILE A 81 -3.59 -19.99 -0.16
N THR A 82 -2.87 -19.96 -1.26
CA THR A 82 -1.54 -20.58 -1.41
C THR A 82 -0.42 -19.62 -0.98
N ASP A 83 0.80 -20.14 -0.83
CA ASP A 83 1.97 -19.29 -0.63
C ASP A 83 2.20 -18.33 -1.82
N GLU A 84 1.84 -18.75 -3.03
CA GLU A 84 1.93 -17.85 -4.20
C GLU A 84 1.04 -16.61 -4.03
N VAL A 85 -0.21 -16.77 -3.64
CA VAL A 85 -1.13 -15.65 -3.37
C VAL A 85 -0.52 -14.72 -2.30
N ARG A 86 -0.10 -15.31 -1.18
CA ARG A 86 0.42 -14.56 -0.03
C ARG A 86 1.70 -13.79 -0.35
N ILE A 87 2.66 -14.43 -1.02
CA ILE A 87 3.96 -13.83 -1.36
C ILE A 87 3.82 -12.76 -2.43
N THR A 88 2.97 -12.98 -3.44
CA THR A 88 2.75 -11.99 -4.51
C THR A 88 2.15 -10.70 -3.96
N ILE A 89 1.14 -10.80 -3.07
CA ILE A 89 0.54 -9.62 -2.44
C ILE A 89 1.53 -8.97 -1.47
N ALA A 90 2.16 -9.75 -0.59
CA ALA A 90 3.09 -9.23 0.41
C ALA A 90 4.32 -8.55 -0.21
N GLY A 91 4.83 -9.08 -1.32
CA GLY A 91 5.98 -8.50 -2.03
C GLY A 91 5.70 -7.09 -2.54
N GLN A 92 4.55 -6.89 -3.18
CA GLN A 92 4.14 -5.58 -3.70
C GLN A 92 3.76 -4.62 -2.56
N ALA A 93 2.97 -5.06 -1.58
CA ALA A 93 2.60 -4.24 -0.43
C ALA A 93 3.82 -3.76 0.38
N CYS A 94 4.79 -4.65 0.62
CA CYS A 94 5.98 -4.32 1.39
C CYS A 94 6.98 -3.44 0.62
N LEU A 95 6.91 -3.33 -0.71
CA LEU A 95 7.68 -2.36 -1.47
C LEU A 95 7.41 -0.92 -0.99
N LEU A 96 6.18 -0.60 -0.63
CA LEU A 96 5.79 0.71 -0.09
C LEU A 96 6.42 1.03 1.27
N LEU A 97 6.97 0.03 1.96
CA LEU A 97 7.50 0.14 3.32
C LEU A 97 9.02 0.30 3.39
N LEU A 98 9.75 0.10 2.28
CA LEU A 98 11.22 0.22 2.25
C LEU A 98 11.69 1.60 2.74
N HIS A 99 12.77 1.61 3.52
CA HIS A 99 13.42 2.81 4.09
C HIS A 99 12.54 3.64 5.04
N ARG A 100 11.35 3.15 5.39
CA ARG A 100 10.41 3.86 6.26
C ARG A 100 10.33 3.23 7.64
N LYS A 101 10.11 4.05 8.66
CA LYS A 101 9.61 3.55 9.94
C LYS A 101 8.15 3.15 9.74
N THR A 102 7.87 1.86 9.82
CA THR A 102 6.53 1.34 9.56
C THR A 102 5.96 0.58 10.75
N ASP A 103 4.63 0.60 10.88
CA ASP A 103 3.89 -0.29 11.75
C ASP A 103 3.09 -1.35 10.94
N TYR A 104 3.47 -1.56 9.67
CA TYR A 104 2.93 -2.60 8.79
C TYR A 104 1.41 -2.48 8.59
N PHE A 105 0.96 -1.29 8.19
CA PHE A 105 -0.46 -1.02 7.99
C PHE A 105 -1.27 -1.41 9.23
N PRO A 106 -1.14 -0.65 10.33
CA PRO A 106 -1.58 -1.07 11.67
C PRO A 106 -3.10 -1.28 11.79
N ARG A 107 -3.86 -0.73 10.87
CA ARG A 107 -5.33 -0.83 10.83
C ARG A 107 -5.83 -1.98 9.98
N LEU A 108 -5.00 -2.54 9.13
CA LEU A 108 -5.32 -3.69 8.31
C LEU A 108 -5.05 -4.98 9.10
N LEU A 109 -6.06 -5.81 9.30
CA LEU A 109 -5.92 -7.12 9.93
C LEU A 109 -6.09 -8.26 8.93
N THR A 110 -7.06 -8.15 8.03
CA THR A 110 -7.46 -9.23 7.14
C THR A 110 -7.39 -8.79 5.68
N ILE A 111 -6.92 -9.66 4.81
CA ILE A 111 -6.92 -9.51 3.36
C ILE A 111 -7.83 -10.59 2.79
N LEU A 112 -8.96 -10.18 2.25
CA LEU A 112 -9.93 -11.04 1.58
C LEU A 112 -9.57 -11.13 0.10
N VAL A 113 -9.36 -12.34 -0.41
CA VAL A 113 -8.95 -12.52 -1.80
C VAL A 113 -10.01 -13.31 -2.54
N TYR A 114 -10.61 -12.69 -3.56
CA TYR A 114 -11.55 -13.30 -4.49
C TYR A 114 -10.82 -13.80 -5.74
N PRO A 115 -11.37 -14.81 -6.44
CA PRO A 115 -10.74 -15.34 -7.67
C PRO A 115 -10.68 -14.30 -8.79
N SER A 116 -11.70 -13.44 -8.92
CA SER A 116 -11.78 -12.41 -9.95
C SER A 116 -12.55 -11.16 -9.49
N ILE A 117 -12.36 -10.05 -10.19
CA ILE A 117 -13.08 -8.78 -9.97
C ILE A 117 -14.59 -9.02 -10.08
N TYR A 118 -15.03 -9.74 -11.12
CA TYR A 118 -16.44 -10.01 -11.37
C TYR A 118 -17.15 -10.68 -10.17
N VAL A 119 -16.51 -11.71 -9.59
CA VAL A 119 -17.06 -12.42 -8.42
C VAL A 119 -17.11 -11.52 -7.19
N ALA A 120 -16.08 -10.70 -6.98
CA ALA A 120 -16.03 -9.76 -5.86
C ALA A 120 -17.16 -8.72 -5.96
N GLU A 121 -17.44 -8.19 -7.15
CA GLU A 121 -18.51 -7.24 -7.42
C GLU A 121 -19.90 -7.85 -7.24
N GLU A 122 -20.13 -9.05 -7.80
CA GLU A 122 -21.42 -9.75 -7.69
C GLU A 122 -21.80 -10.01 -6.22
N ARG A 123 -20.86 -10.51 -5.42
CA ARG A 123 -21.09 -10.79 -4.00
C ARG A 123 -21.37 -9.55 -3.16
N ARG A 124 -20.85 -8.41 -3.53
CA ARG A 124 -21.13 -7.14 -2.87
C ARG A 124 -22.56 -6.65 -3.07
N HIS A 125 -23.09 -6.74 -4.29
CA HIS A 125 -24.48 -6.39 -4.57
C HIS A 125 -25.46 -7.24 -3.77
N VAL A 126 -25.16 -8.51 -3.57
CA VAL A 126 -26.03 -9.43 -2.81
C VAL A 126 -26.08 -9.11 -1.32
N HIS A 127 -25.01 -8.53 -0.75
CA HIS A 127 -24.94 -8.26 0.69
C HIS A 127 -25.24 -6.80 1.08
N GLY A 128 -25.76 -5.99 0.15
CA GLY A 128 -26.19 -4.61 0.46
C GLY A 128 -25.08 -3.62 0.77
N TYR A 129 -23.86 -3.93 0.41
CA TYR A 129 -22.72 -3.02 0.57
C TYR A 129 -22.68 -2.02 -0.59
N VAL A 130 -22.73 -0.72 -0.25
CA VAL A 130 -22.46 0.34 -1.22
C VAL A 130 -20.96 0.30 -1.52
N TRP A 131 -20.63 -0.03 -2.74
CA TRP A 131 -19.27 -0.14 -3.21
C TRP A 131 -18.79 1.20 -3.77
N GLN A 132 -17.61 1.60 -3.37
CA GLN A 132 -16.67 2.41 -4.11
C GLN A 132 -15.42 1.55 -4.30
N GLU A 133 -14.90 1.44 -5.52
CA GLU A 133 -13.65 0.73 -5.79
C GLU A 133 -12.61 1.07 -4.76
N GLY A 134 -11.92 0.04 -4.21
CA GLY A 134 -10.83 0.23 -3.29
C GLY A 134 -11.18 0.47 -1.82
N LYS A 135 -12.42 0.54 -1.38
CA LYS A 135 -12.73 0.84 0.02
C LYS A 135 -12.78 -0.38 0.93
N ILE A 136 -12.16 -0.23 2.10
CA ILE A 136 -12.23 -1.15 3.23
C ILE A 136 -13.70 -1.49 3.50
N ALA A 137 -14.04 -2.79 3.42
CA ALA A 137 -15.37 -3.26 3.74
C ALA A 137 -15.64 -3.09 5.25
N ARG A 138 -16.40 -2.06 5.63
CA ARG A 138 -16.88 -1.90 6.99
C ARG A 138 -18.15 -2.74 7.16
N MET A 139 -18.01 -3.94 7.70
CA MET A 139 -19.16 -4.74 8.13
C MET A 139 -19.61 -4.28 9.52
N GLY A 140 -20.74 -3.62 9.63
CA GLY A 140 -21.28 -3.18 10.90
C GLY A 140 -22.75 -3.50 11.10
N GLU A 141 -23.08 -4.58 11.81
CA GLU A 141 -24.27 -4.63 12.68
C GLU A 141 -23.94 -4.97 14.13
N THR A 142 -22.67 -5.19 14.49
CA THR A 142 -22.27 -5.54 15.86
C THR A 142 -21.11 -4.72 16.42
N GLY A 143 -20.84 -3.50 15.89
CA GLY A 143 -19.84 -2.59 16.46
C GLY A 143 -18.37 -3.07 16.40
N ARG A 144 -18.05 -4.14 15.69
CA ARG A 144 -16.70 -4.58 15.41
C ARG A 144 -16.34 -4.19 13.98
N TRP A 145 -15.48 -3.19 13.86
CA TRP A 145 -14.83 -2.80 12.62
C TRP A 145 -13.85 -3.92 12.22
N LEU A 146 -14.21 -4.70 11.21
CA LEU A 146 -13.24 -5.58 10.56
C LEU A 146 -12.45 -4.71 9.59
N ASP A 147 -11.23 -4.34 9.97
CA ASP A 147 -10.27 -3.69 9.09
C ASP A 147 -9.80 -4.71 8.06
N ALA A 148 -10.54 -4.85 6.97
CA ALA A 148 -10.31 -5.80 5.90
C ALA A 148 -10.11 -5.09 4.57
N LEU A 149 -9.13 -5.56 3.81
CA LEU A 149 -8.87 -5.18 2.42
C LEU A 149 -9.38 -6.29 1.51
N VAL A 150 -10.02 -5.93 0.40
CA VAL A 150 -10.51 -6.88 -0.60
C VAL A 150 -9.66 -6.77 -1.86
N LEU A 151 -9.15 -7.90 -2.34
CA LEU A 151 -8.38 -8.01 -3.58
C LEU A 151 -8.98 -9.08 -4.49
N ALA A 152 -8.87 -8.87 -5.80
CA ALA A 152 -9.15 -9.88 -6.82
C ALA A 152 -7.83 -10.48 -7.31
N TRP A 153 -7.70 -11.81 -7.25
CA TRP A 153 -6.45 -12.50 -7.57
C TRP A 153 -6.04 -12.33 -9.05
N ASP A 154 -6.99 -12.28 -9.96
CA ASP A 154 -6.73 -11.99 -11.37
C ASP A 154 -6.12 -10.60 -11.57
N ALA A 155 -6.64 -9.57 -10.89
CA ALA A 155 -6.10 -8.21 -10.92
C ALA A 155 -4.70 -8.12 -10.26
N VAL A 156 -4.50 -8.81 -9.13
CA VAL A 156 -3.18 -8.91 -8.47
C VAL A 156 -2.13 -9.50 -9.42
N ARG A 157 -2.48 -10.57 -10.15
CA ARG A 157 -1.58 -11.18 -11.12
C ARG A 157 -1.33 -10.29 -12.33
N SER A 158 -2.36 -9.60 -12.81
CA SER A 158 -2.22 -8.70 -13.96
C SER A 158 -1.27 -7.55 -13.65
N GLY A 159 -1.46 -6.83 -12.53
CA GLY A 159 -0.55 -5.76 -12.12
C GLY A 159 0.86 -6.24 -11.81
N ALA A 160 1.02 -7.48 -11.32
CA ALA A 160 2.33 -8.07 -11.11
C ALA A 160 3.05 -8.44 -12.41
N ALA A 161 2.29 -8.78 -13.48
CA ALA A 161 2.84 -9.25 -14.76
C ALA A 161 3.41 -8.12 -15.63
N ASP A 162 2.83 -6.92 -15.59
CA ASP A 162 3.31 -5.75 -16.31
C ASP A 162 3.67 -4.60 -15.35
N PRO A 163 4.90 -4.52 -14.87
CA PRO A 163 5.33 -3.48 -13.94
C PRO A 163 5.62 -2.13 -14.63
N SER A 164 5.05 -1.87 -15.79
CA SER A 164 5.31 -0.66 -16.60
C SER A 164 4.07 0.00 -17.17
N ASP A 165 2.89 -0.57 -16.98
CA ASP A 165 1.63 -0.01 -17.50
C ASP A 165 1.04 1.09 -16.58
N GLY A 166 1.48 1.16 -15.34
CA GLY A 166 1.01 2.13 -14.33
C GLY A 166 -0.26 1.69 -13.62
N LYS A 167 -0.58 0.39 -13.63
CA LYS A 167 -1.78 -0.19 -13.02
C LYS A 167 -1.44 -1.37 -12.12
N ASN A 168 -1.52 -1.13 -10.83
CA ASN A 168 -1.22 -2.16 -9.84
C ASN A 168 -2.17 -2.07 -8.65
N VAL A 169 -3.17 -2.94 -8.65
CA VAL A 169 -4.20 -2.97 -7.61
C VAL A 169 -3.63 -3.13 -6.20
N VAL A 170 -2.52 -3.84 -6.02
CA VAL A 170 -1.90 -3.99 -4.69
C VAL A 170 -1.27 -2.68 -4.25
N LEU A 171 -0.51 -2.00 -5.11
CA LEU A 171 0.06 -0.69 -4.78
C LEU A 171 -1.03 0.34 -4.51
N HIS A 172 -2.11 0.34 -5.32
CA HIS A 172 -3.28 1.19 -5.17
C HIS A 172 -3.93 1.04 -3.79
N GLU A 173 -4.35 -0.17 -3.47
CA GLU A 173 -5.07 -0.47 -2.23
C GLU A 173 -4.19 -0.24 -0.98
N PHE A 174 -2.91 -0.56 -1.06
CA PHE A 174 -2.00 -0.31 0.04
C PHE A 174 -1.57 1.16 0.16
N ALA A 175 -1.70 1.97 -0.89
CA ALA A 175 -1.61 3.43 -0.78
C ALA A 175 -2.77 3.98 0.07
N HIS A 176 -4.01 3.52 -0.13
CA HIS A 176 -5.12 3.87 0.74
C HIS A 176 -4.88 3.45 2.21
N GLN A 177 -4.24 2.29 2.45
CA GLN A 177 -3.87 1.90 3.81
C GLN A 177 -2.87 2.87 4.46
N LEU A 178 -1.93 3.44 3.67
CA LEU A 178 -0.99 4.46 4.15
C LEU A 178 -1.69 5.80 4.40
N ASP A 179 -2.61 6.20 3.53
CA ASP A 179 -3.41 7.41 3.70
C ASP A 179 -4.25 7.32 4.99
N TYR A 180 -4.83 6.17 5.24
CA TYR A 180 -5.69 5.93 6.40
C TYR A 180 -4.94 5.79 7.74
N GLU A 181 -3.61 5.75 7.75
CA GLU A 181 -2.82 5.66 9.00
C GLU A 181 -3.07 6.86 9.95
N ASN A 182 -3.39 8.04 9.42
CA ASN A 182 -3.70 9.25 10.18
C ASN A 182 -5.21 9.44 10.48
N TYR A 183 -6.06 8.45 10.19
CA TYR A 183 -7.53 8.48 10.34
C TYR A 183 -8.27 9.37 9.33
N ALA A 184 -7.60 9.87 8.32
CA ALA A 184 -8.19 10.57 7.18
C ALA A 184 -8.04 9.72 5.91
N GLU A 185 -8.89 9.96 4.94
CA GLU A 185 -8.81 9.43 3.57
C GLU A 185 -8.88 10.65 2.65
N ASP A 186 -7.86 11.50 2.72
CA ASP A 186 -7.84 12.80 2.06
C ASP A 186 -6.65 12.96 1.08
N GLY A 187 -5.91 11.87 0.81
CA GLY A 187 -4.73 11.85 -0.04
C GLY A 187 -3.50 12.46 0.61
N ALA A 188 -3.52 12.62 1.93
CA ALA A 188 -2.41 13.16 2.70
C ALA A 188 -1.96 12.16 3.79
N PRO A 189 -1.12 11.19 3.45
CA PRO A 189 -0.64 10.20 4.41
C PRO A 189 0.16 10.87 5.54
N ALA A 190 0.44 10.13 6.62
CA ALA A 190 1.16 10.67 7.77
C ALA A 190 2.54 11.21 7.37
N LEU A 191 2.73 12.53 7.47
CA LEU A 191 3.95 13.26 7.16
C LEU A 191 4.64 13.73 8.44
N GLU A 192 6.00 13.70 8.45
CA GLU A 192 6.78 13.91 9.68
C GLU A 192 6.83 15.36 10.15
N THR A 193 6.80 16.33 9.23
CA THR A 193 6.96 17.75 9.55
C THR A 193 5.88 18.61 8.92
N ARG A 194 5.66 19.79 9.53
CA ARG A 194 4.73 20.78 8.98
C ARG A 194 5.12 21.26 7.59
N ASP A 195 6.40 21.43 7.32
CA ASP A 195 6.89 21.87 6.02
C ASP A 195 6.62 20.83 4.95
N GLN A 196 6.78 19.54 5.27
CA GLN A 196 6.38 18.45 4.39
C GLN A 196 4.86 18.48 4.13
N GLN A 197 4.05 18.69 5.15
CA GLN A 197 2.60 18.77 5.01
C GLN A 197 2.18 19.92 4.07
N LEU A 198 2.78 21.11 4.22
CA LEU A 198 2.49 22.26 3.38
C LEU A 198 2.92 22.04 1.92
N SER A 199 4.13 21.50 1.71
CA SER A 199 4.64 21.18 0.36
C SER A 199 3.78 20.12 -0.31
N TRP A 200 3.44 19.05 0.41
CA TRP A 200 2.55 17.99 -0.06
C TRP A 200 1.19 18.54 -0.51
N GLN A 201 0.52 19.30 0.37
CA GLN A 201 -0.79 19.88 0.07
C GLN A 201 -0.76 20.77 -1.17
N GLU A 202 0.26 21.60 -1.33
CA GLU A 202 0.39 22.49 -2.49
C GLU A 202 0.54 21.68 -3.79
N VAL A 203 1.48 20.71 -3.80
CA VAL A 203 1.76 19.90 -4.99
C VAL A 203 0.57 19.01 -5.34
N MET A 204 0.04 18.25 -4.36
CA MET A 204 -1.08 17.34 -4.61
C MET A 204 -2.32 18.09 -5.10
N ARG A 205 -2.65 19.23 -4.49
CA ARG A 205 -3.78 20.07 -4.95
C ARG A 205 -3.59 20.55 -6.38
N THR A 206 -2.39 20.98 -6.75
CA THR A 206 -2.10 21.51 -8.08
C THR A 206 -2.17 20.41 -9.15
N GLU A 207 -1.57 19.28 -8.89
CA GLU A 207 -1.52 18.15 -9.82
C GLU A 207 -2.90 17.46 -9.94
N PHE A 208 -3.64 17.34 -8.84
CA PHE A 208 -5.04 16.88 -8.85
C PHE A 208 -5.96 17.75 -9.69
N ALA A 209 -5.86 19.08 -9.53
CA ALA A 209 -6.64 20.02 -10.34
C ALA A 209 -6.28 19.92 -11.84
N SER A 210 -4.99 19.71 -12.15
CA SER A 210 -4.54 19.48 -13.52
C SER A 210 -5.10 18.19 -14.13
N LEU A 211 -5.12 17.10 -13.36
CA LEU A 211 -5.69 15.82 -13.80
C LEU A 211 -7.18 15.94 -14.06
N ARG A 212 -7.94 16.60 -13.18
CA ARG A 212 -9.38 16.86 -13.38
C ARG A 212 -9.65 17.67 -14.63
N ALA A 213 -8.90 18.75 -14.86
CA ALA A 213 -9.06 19.57 -16.06
C ALA A 213 -8.75 18.77 -17.36
N ALA A 214 -7.77 17.87 -17.31
CA ALA A 214 -7.45 16.99 -18.43
C ALA A 214 -8.55 15.94 -18.67
N GLU A 215 -9.12 15.35 -17.62
CA GLU A 215 -10.27 14.45 -17.72
C GLU A 215 -11.48 15.14 -18.35
N GLU A 216 -11.86 16.33 -17.85
CA GLU A 216 -12.98 17.13 -18.37
C GLU A 216 -12.82 17.49 -19.86
N THR A 217 -11.57 17.67 -20.31
CA THR A 217 -11.27 18.06 -21.71
C THR A 217 -10.88 16.88 -22.59
N GLY A 218 -10.80 15.66 -22.06
CA GLY A 218 -10.41 14.46 -22.78
C GLY A 218 -8.95 14.44 -23.25
N ILE A 219 -8.08 15.23 -22.61
CA ILE A 219 -6.65 15.28 -22.93
C ILE A 219 -5.97 14.03 -22.34
N PRO A 220 -5.18 13.28 -23.14
CA PRO A 220 -4.45 12.12 -22.64
C PRO A 220 -3.47 12.46 -21.51
N THR A 221 -3.52 11.72 -20.42
CA THR A 221 -2.69 11.91 -19.24
C THR A 221 -1.74 10.73 -19.01
N LEU A 222 -0.67 10.95 -18.24
CA LEU A 222 0.18 9.88 -17.73
C LEU A 222 -0.51 9.09 -16.61
N LEU A 223 -1.16 9.83 -15.71
CA LEU A 223 -1.91 9.27 -14.59
C LEU A 223 -3.27 8.77 -15.09
N ASP A 224 -3.76 7.69 -14.52
CA ASP A 224 -5.12 7.23 -14.78
C ASP A 224 -6.12 8.30 -14.35
N THR A 225 -7.11 8.58 -15.21
CA THR A 225 -8.15 9.60 -14.93
C THR A 225 -9.05 9.20 -13.76
N TYR A 226 -9.05 7.94 -13.35
CA TYR A 226 -9.70 7.52 -12.11
C TYR A 226 -9.21 8.30 -10.89
N GLY A 227 -7.93 8.71 -10.87
CA GLY A 227 -7.36 9.59 -9.87
C GLY A 227 -8.00 10.99 -9.78
N ALA A 228 -8.80 11.41 -10.78
CA ALA A 228 -9.54 12.67 -10.74
C ALA A 228 -10.82 12.61 -9.87
N THR A 229 -11.20 11.42 -9.39
CA THR A 229 -12.42 11.18 -8.59
C THR A 229 -12.38 11.93 -7.26
N ASN A 230 -11.28 11.80 -6.51
CA ASN A 230 -11.05 12.46 -5.23
C ASN A 230 -9.54 12.42 -4.87
N PRO A 231 -9.09 13.20 -3.85
CA PRO A 231 -7.68 13.25 -3.48
C PRO A 231 -7.07 11.91 -3.02
N ALA A 232 -7.85 11.01 -2.41
CA ALA A 232 -7.36 9.69 -1.99
C ALA A 232 -7.05 8.80 -3.21
N GLU A 233 -7.94 8.78 -4.22
CA GLU A 233 -7.70 8.08 -5.49
C GLU A 233 -6.53 8.71 -6.26
N PHE A 234 -6.39 10.04 -6.21
CA PHE A 234 -5.24 10.71 -6.81
C PHE A 234 -3.93 10.24 -6.19
N PHE A 235 -3.86 10.11 -4.87
CA PHE A 235 -2.66 9.59 -4.19
C PHE A 235 -2.39 8.14 -4.58
N ALA A 236 -3.42 7.29 -4.63
CA ALA A 236 -3.28 5.88 -5.00
C ALA A 236 -2.76 5.72 -6.43
N VAL A 237 -3.39 6.37 -7.42
CA VAL A 237 -2.95 6.36 -8.83
C VAL A 237 -1.54 6.96 -8.99
N SER A 238 -1.23 8.02 -8.24
CA SER A 238 0.12 8.62 -8.24
C SER A 238 1.16 7.65 -7.68
N THR A 239 0.79 6.82 -6.69
CA THR A 239 1.64 5.77 -6.12
C THR A 239 1.92 4.67 -7.14
N GLU A 240 0.91 4.20 -7.86
CA GLU A 240 1.09 3.25 -8.96
C GLU A 240 2.07 3.79 -10.00
N ALA A 241 1.82 5.00 -10.51
CA ALA A 241 2.69 5.64 -11.49
C ALA A 241 4.12 5.88 -10.97
N PHE A 242 4.29 6.17 -9.68
CA PHE A 242 5.61 6.36 -9.07
C PHE A 242 6.46 5.10 -9.08
N PHE A 243 5.87 3.94 -8.82
CA PHE A 243 6.60 2.68 -8.80
C PHE A 243 6.73 2.00 -10.17
N GLU A 244 5.76 2.17 -11.05
CA GLU A 244 5.72 1.48 -12.33
C GLU A 244 6.16 2.32 -13.51
N ARG A 245 5.91 3.64 -13.48
CA ARG A 245 6.28 4.59 -14.55
C ARG A 245 7.13 5.76 -14.03
N PRO A 246 8.18 5.48 -13.24
CA PRO A 246 8.93 6.52 -12.52
C PRO A 246 9.65 7.50 -13.45
N CYS A 247 10.17 7.05 -14.60
CA CYS A 247 10.87 7.92 -15.56
C CYS A 247 9.90 8.90 -16.23
N ALA A 248 8.73 8.41 -16.63
CA ALA A 248 7.69 9.24 -17.22
C ALA A 248 7.11 10.22 -16.19
N LEU A 249 6.84 9.74 -14.95
CA LEU A 249 6.33 10.59 -13.88
C LEU A 249 7.34 11.69 -13.52
N ARG A 250 8.61 11.36 -13.35
CA ARG A 250 9.65 12.35 -13.08
C ARG A 250 9.77 13.40 -14.17
N THR A 251 9.59 13.01 -15.43
CA THR A 251 9.69 13.92 -16.57
C THR A 251 8.49 14.83 -16.70
N ARG A 252 7.26 14.31 -16.55
CA ARG A 252 6.02 15.04 -16.80
C ARG A 252 5.49 15.75 -15.55
N HIS A 253 5.73 15.19 -14.35
CA HIS A 253 5.24 15.64 -13.06
C HIS A 253 6.39 15.72 -12.02
N PRO A 254 7.45 16.53 -12.28
CA PRO A 254 8.67 16.49 -11.46
C PRO A 254 8.44 16.87 -9.99
N LYS A 255 7.49 17.75 -9.70
CA LYS A 255 7.14 18.15 -8.33
C LYS A 255 6.42 17.01 -7.60
N LEU A 256 5.47 16.36 -8.24
CA LEU A 256 4.77 15.21 -7.70
C LEU A 256 5.75 14.07 -7.42
N TYR A 257 6.63 13.77 -8.40
CA TYR A 257 7.68 12.77 -8.20
C TYR A 257 8.56 13.07 -6.99
N ALA A 258 8.97 14.31 -6.80
CA ALA A 258 9.82 14.71 -5.67
C ALA A 258 9.11 14.56 -4.31
N GLU A 259 7.80 14.85 -4.22
CA GLU A 259 7.03 14.63 -3.00
C GLU A 259 6.88 13.13 -2.68
N LEU A 260 6.56 12.31 -3.68
CA LEU A 260 6.45 10.86 -3.51
C LEU A 260 7.82 10.25 -3.15
N GLN A 261 8.91 10.66 -3.81
CA GLN A 261 10.27 10.24 -3.47
C GLN A 261 10.63 10.57 -2.01
N ARG A 262 10.27 11.75 -1.54
CA ARG A 262 10.49 12.16 -0.15
C ARG A 262 9.67 11.32 0.82
N TYR A 263 8.41 11.08 0.49
CA TYR A 263 7.49 10.31 1.31
C TYR A 263 7.89 8.83 1.39
N PHE A 264 8.11 8.18 0.24
CA PHE A 264 8.50 6.77 0.18
C PHE A 264 9.98 6.53 0.51
N ARG A 265 10.82 7.58 0.48
CA ARG A 265 12.29 7.49 0.67
C ARG A 265 12.96 6.54 -0.34
N GLN A 266 12.38 6.42 -1.51
CA GLN A 266 12.82 5.56 -2.61
C GLN A 266 12.97 6.37 -3.90
N ASN A 267 13.85 5.93 -4.78
CA ASN A 267 14.01 6.48 -6.11
C ASN A 267 13.80 5.40 -7.17
N PRO A 268 12.55 5.06 -7.54
CA PRO A 268 12.26 3.95 -8.43
C PRO A 268 12.91 4.04 -9.81
N VAL A 269 13.30 5.22 -10.27
CA VAL A 269 14.08 5.39 -11.50
C VAL A 269 15.36 4.55 -11.48
N GLU A 270 15.96 4.33 -10.32
CA GLU A 270 17.22 3.58 -10.18
C GLU A 270 17.06 2.08 -10.42
N TYR A 271 15.85 1.55 -10.22
CA TYR A 271 15.53 0.13 -10.41
C TYR A 271 14.35 -0.13 -11.35
N SER A 272 13.91 0.90 -12.10
CA SER A 272 12.83 0.76 -13.09
C SER A 272 13.24 -0.12 -14.28
N ALA A 273 12.23 -0.79 -14.87
CA ALA A 273 12.34 -1.40 -16.19
C ALA A 273 12.05 -0.42 -17.33
N GLU A 274 11.47 0.74 -16.98
CA GLU A 274 11.05 1.73 -17.96
C GLU A 274 12.27 2.27 -18.74
N PRO A 275 12.25 2.29 -20.08
CA PRO A 275 13.34 2.84 -20.85
C PRO A 275 13.49 4.34 -20.54
N ILE A 276 14.72 4.78 -20.29
CA ILE A 276 15.03 6.20 -20.07
C ILE A 276 14.91 6.88 -21.43
N TYR A 277 13.74 7.40 -21.77
CA TYR A 277 13.56 8.25 -22.94
C TYR A 277 14.14 9.63 -22.64
N GLY A 278 15.26 9.96 -23.26
CA GLY A 278 15.81 11.32 -23.27
C GLY A 278 17.24 11.42 -22.77
N ARG A 279 18.19 11.04 -23.60
CA ARG A 279 19.48 11.71 -23.68
C ARG A 279 19.57 12.41 -25.03
#